data_6666891b96df0fb5d33f4585e993d5ed
#
_entry.id   6666891b96df0fb5d33f4585e993d5ed
#
_cell.length_a   1.000
_cell.length_b   1.000
_cell.length_c   1.000
_cell.angle_alpha   90.00
_cell.angle_beta   90.00
_cell.angle_gamma   90.00
#
_symmetry.space_group_name_H-M   'P 1'
#
loop_
_entity.id
_entity.type
_entity.pdbx_description
1 polymer ?
#
loop_
_entity_poly.entity_id
_entity_poly.type
_entity_poly.pdbx_seq_one_letter_code
_entity_poly.pdbx_strand_id
1 'polypeptide(L)'
;MSVNDPLGDMLTRIRNAQMRGKSTVSTPASKLRAWVLDVLADEGYIRGYERASTENGQGELLISLKYFEGEPVIRELKRVSKPGRRVYMGVKEIPSVRNGLGVSIVSTPKGVMSDAAARSANVGGEVLCTVF
;
A
#
# COMPACT_ATOMS: atom_id res chain seq x y z
N MET A 1 17.22 -18.54 -0.47
CA MET A 1 17.49 -17.18 -0.02
C MET A 1 16.25 -16.32 -0.19
N SER A 2 15.89 -15.61 0.84
CA SER A 2 14.73 -14.74 0.77
C SER A 2 15.06 -13.43 0.06
N VAL A 3 14.19 -13.02 -0.82
CA VAL A 3 14.29 -11.70 -1.43
C VAL A 3 13.73 -10.70 -0.43
N ASN A 4 14.50 -9.65 -0.14
CA ASN A 4 14.08 -8.64 0.80
C ASN A 4 13.10 -7.67 0.13
N ASP A 5 11.82 -7.84 0.41
CA ASP A 5 10.76 -6.95 -0.09
C ASP A 5 9.95 -6.39 1.09
N PRO A 6 10.43 -5.30 1.71
CA PRO A 6 9.74 -4.73 2.87
C PRO A 6 8.30 -4.30 2.59
N LEU A 7 8.03 -3.75 1.42
CA LEU A 7 6.66 -3.35 1.07
C LEU A 7 5.77 -4.59 0.91
N GLY A 8 6.26 -5.62 0.21
CA GLY A 8 5.52 -6.86 0.06
C GLY A 8 5.22 -7.52 1.41
N ASP A 9 6.19 -7.47 2.33
CA ASP A 9 5.99 -7.98 3.69
C ASP A 9 4.86 -7.24 4.40
N MET A 10 4.82 -5.92 4.30
CA MET A 10 3.75 -5.12 4.89
C MET A 10 2.38 -5.51 4.33
N LEU A 11 2.27 -5.65 3.01
CA LEU A 11 1.01 -6.04 2.38
C LEU A 11 0.56 -7.43 2.85
N THR A 12 1.49 -8.36 2.99
CA THR A 12 1.20 -9.71 3.51
C THR A 12 0.72 -9.65 4.95
N ARG A 13 1.34 -8.83 5.80
CA ARG A 13 0.91 -8.65 7.19
C ARG A 13 -0.50 -8.11 7.27
N ILE A 14 -0.84 -7.14 6.42
CA ILE A 14 -2.20 -6.60 6.35
C ILE A 14 -3.19 -7.69 5.97
N ARG A 15 -2.90 -8.45 4.91
CA ARG A 15 -3.80 -9.53 4.47
C ARG A 15 -4.01 -10.58 5.55
N ASN A 16 -2.93 -11.02 6.19
CA ASN A 16 -3.02 -12.04 7.23
C ASN A 16 -3.80 -11.54 8.45
N ALA A 17 -3.59 -10.29 8.86
CA ALA A 17 -4.31 -9.70 9.98
C ALA A 17 -5.81 -9.60 9.70
N GLN A 18 -6.18 -9.25 8.47
CA GLN A 18 -7.58 -9.18 8.06
C GLN A 18 -8.25 -10.56 8.07
N MET A 19 -7.54 -11.60 7.63
CA MET A 19 -8.06 -12.96 7.66
C MET A 19 -8.35 -13.42 9.08
N ARG A 20 -7.62 -12.90 10.07
CA ARG A 20 -7.81 -13.23 11.48
C ARG A 20 -8.72 -12.24 12.20
N GLY A 21 -9.28 -11.27 11.49
CA GLY A 21 -10.18 -10.29 12.07
C GLY A 21 -9.54 -9.33 13.06
N LYS A 22 -8.23 -9.09 12.94
CA LYS A 22 -7.54 -8.19 13.85
C LYS A 22 -7.84 -6.73 13.53
N SER A 23 -7.91 -5.89 14.56
CA SER A 23 -8.17 -4.47 14.39
C SER A 23 -6.92 -3.70 14.01
N THR A 24 -5.73 -4.18 14.39
CA THR A 24 -4.46 -3.52 14.13
C THR A 24 -3.40 -4.53 13.70
N VAL A 25 -2.39 -4.01 12.99
CA VAL A 25 -1.21 -4.80 12.63
C VAL A 25 0.00 -3.86 12.58
N SER A 26 1.17 -4.37 12.99
CA SER A 26 2.39 -3.56 12.98
C SER A 26 3.34 -4.02 11.89
N THR A 27 4.15 -3.08 11.42
CA THR A 27 5.22 -3.33 10.44
C THR A 27 6.40 -2.42 10.79
N PRO A 28 7.64 -2.84 10.51
CA PRO A 28 8.77 -1.94 10.67
C PRO A 28 8.58 -0.64 9.89
N ALA A 29 9.00 0.48 10.45
CA ALA A 29 8.81 1.78 9.82
C ALA A 29 9.75 2.00 8.65
N SER A 30 9.25 2.62 7.59
CA SER A 30 10.04 3.17 6.50
C SER A 30 9.22 4.25 5.82
N LYS A 31 9.92 5.13 5.11
CA LYS A 31 9.23 6.21 4.38
C LYS A 31 8.30 5.65 3.30
N LEU A 32 8.78 4.67 2.54
CA LEU A 32 7.97 4.10 1.46
C LEU A 32 6.70 3.44 2.00
N ARG A 33 6.83 2.66 3.08
CA ARG A 33 5.66 2.03 3.70
C ARG A 33 4.66 3.07 4.19
N ALA A 34 5.15 4.13 4.84
CA ALA A 34 4.29 5.20 5.33
C ALA A 34 3.57 5.90 4.16
N TRP A 35 4.27 6.18 3.07
CA TRP A 35 3.66 6.83 1.90
C TRP A 35 2.57 5.96 1.27
N VAL A 36 2.79 4.64 1.20
CA VAL A 36 1.76 3.72 0.69
C VAL A 36 0.56 3.71 1.64
N LEU A 37 0.80 3.71 2.95
CA LEU A 37 -0.29 3.75 3.94
C LEU A 37 -1.08 5.07 3.85
N ASP A 38 -0.42 6.18 3.55
CA ASP A 38 -1.10 7.46 3.35
C ASP A 38 -2.11 7.35 2.20
N VAL A 39 -1.72 6.72 1.10
CA VAL A 39 -2.63 6.52 -0.04
C VAL A 39 -3.80 5.60 0.35
N LEU A 40 -3.51 4.50 1.04
CA LEU A 40 -4.56 3.58 1.49
C LEU A 40 -5.56 4.26 2.42
N ALA A 41 -5.08 5.11 3.32
CA ALA A 41 -5.95 5.86 4.23
C ALA A 41 -6.79 6.90 3.46
N ASP A 42 -6.16 7.64 2.56
CA ASP A 42 -6.85 8.66 1.77
C ASP A 42 -7.94 8.04 0.88
N GLU A 43 -7.71 6.83 0.38
CA GLU A 43 -8.68 6.14 -0.47
C GLU A 43 -9.71 5.34 0.34
N GLY A 44 -9.60 5.38 1.67
CA GLY A 44 -10.61 4.78 2.55
C GLY A 44 -10.45 3.28 2.78
N TYR A 45 -9.27 2.71 2.50
CA TYR A 45 -9.04 1.27 2.66
C TYR A 45 -8.58 0.89 4.07
N ILE A 46 -7.98 1.82 4.80
CA ILE A 46 -7.60 1.64 6.20
C ILE A 46 -8.07 2.86 6.98
N ARG A 47 -8.17 2.74 8.30
CA ARG A 47 -8.55 3.87 9.16
C ARG A 47 -7.41 4.88 9.27
N GLY A 48 -6.17 4.39 9.27
CA GLY A 48 -4.98 5.21 9.41
C GLY A 48 -3.86 4.40 10.01
N TYR A 49 -2.80 5.09 10.43
CA TYR A 49 -1.67 4.45 11.08
C TYR A 49 -0.97 5.44 12.01
N GLU A 50 -0.22 4.90 12.96
CA GLU A 50 0.59 5.70 13.87
C GLU A 50 2.02 5.17 13.86
N ARG A 51 2.97 6.08 14.04
CA ARG A 51 4.36 5.70 14.18
C ARG A 51 4.69 5.57 15.66
N ALA A 52 5.23 4.41 16.04
CA ALA A 52 5.67 4.15 17.40
C ALA A 52 7.18 3.93 17.42
N SER A 53 7.84 4.37 18.48
CA SER A 53 9.26 4.10 18.67
C SER A 53 9.44 2.73 19.29
N THR A 54 10.43 1.99 18.79
CA THR A 54 10.81 0.71 19.39
C THR A 54 12.04 0.91 20.26
N GLU A 55 12.35 -0.08 21.12
CA GLU A 55 13.52 -0.03 21.98
C GLU A 55 14.82 0.15 21.19
N ASN A 56 14.84 -0.36 19.95
CA ASN A 56 16.01 -0.26 19.08
C ASN A 56 16.09 1.08 18.35
N GLY A 57 15.14 1.98 18.55
CA GLY A 57 15.10 3.28 17.87
C GLY A 57 14.70 3.23 16.41
N GLN A 58 14.40 2.04 15.87
CA GLN A 58 14.05 1.88 14.45
C GLN A 58 12.62 2.33 14.14
N GLY A 59 11.73 2.21 15.10
CA GLY A 59 10.35 2.56 14.91
C GLY A 59 9.53 1.49 14.20
N GLU A 60 8.23 1.59 14.38
CA GLU A 60 7.28 0.75 13.66
C GLU A 60 6.03 1.55 13.34
N LEU A 61 5.29 1.06 12.36
CA LEU A 61 4.01 1.65 11.97
C LEU A 61 2.91 0.73 12.48
N LEU A 62 1.99 1.28 13.26
CA LEU A 62 0.82 0.55 13.76
C LEU A 62 -0.36 0.93 12.87
N ILE A 63 -0.83 -0.03 12.10
CA ILE A 63 -1.85 0.18 11.09
C ILE A 63 -3.21 -0.20 11.67
N SER A 64 -4.18 0.72 11.59
CA SER A 64 -5.55 0.46 12.02
C SER A 64 -6.37 -0.01 10.81
N LEU A 65 -6.83 -1.25 10.85
CA LEU A 65 -7.55 -1.87 9.76
C LEU A 65 -9.02 -1.45 9.77
N LYS A 66 -9.68 -1.59 8.63
CA LYS A 66 -11.05 -1.14 8.46
C LYS A 66 -11.94 -2.29 8.01
N TYR A 67 -13.07 -2.43 8.68
CA TYR A 67 -14.08 -3.44 8.37
C TYR A 67 -15.42 -2.77 8.15
N PHE A 68 -16.26 -3.39 7.35
CA PHE A 68 -17.63 -2.95 7.13
C PHE A 68 -18.53 -4.19 7.20
N GLU A 69 -19.45 -4.17 8.16
CA GLU A 69 -20.38 -5.28 8.39
C GLU A 69 -19.66 -6.62 8.59
N GLY A 70 -18.55 -6.60 9.32
CA GLY A 70 -17.77 -7.79 9.63
C GLY A 70 -16.81 -8.25 8.55
N GLU A 71 -16.79 -7.56 7.41
CA GLU A 71 -15.92 -7.90 6.30
C GLU A 71 -14.81 -6.89 6.13
N PRO A 72 -13.58 -7.33 5.78
CA PRO A 72 -12.50 -6.37 5.50
C PRO A 72 -12.87 -5.45 4.34
N VAL A 73 -12.54 -4.17 4.48
CA VAL A 73 -12.75 -3.21 3.39
C VAL A 73 -11.83 -3.52 2.22
N ILE A 74 -10.59 -3.94 2.49
CA ILE A 74 -9.67 -4.38 1.43
C ILE A 74 -10.04 -5.81 1.03
N ARG A 75 -10.47 -5.97 -0.22
CA ARG A 75 -10.81 -7.29 -0.77
C ARG A 75 -9.64 -7.93 -1.50
N GLU A 76 -8.84 -7.11 -2.18
CA GLU A 76 -7.63 -7.56 -2.86
C GLU A 76 -6.51 -6.58 -2.59
N LEU A 77 -5.32 -7.10 -2.36
CA LEU A 77 -4.13 -6.30 -2.13
C LEU A 77 -2.97 -7.05 -2.76
N LYS A 78 -2.48 -6.57 -3.91
CA LYS A 78 -1.49 -7.29 -4.70
C LYS A 78 -0.24 -6.45 -4.91
N ARG A 79 0.92 -7.04 -4.67
CA ARG A 79 2.20 -6.47 -5.02
C ARG A 79 2.39 -6.59 -6.53
N VAL A 80 2.78 -5.51 -7.19
CA VAL A 80 3.03 -5.49 -8.62
C VAL A 80 4.53 -5.44 -8.89
N SER A 81 5.17 -4.31 -8.60
CA SER A 81 6.62 -4.16 -8.77
C SER A 81 7.34 -4.82 -7.59
N LYS A 82 8.32 -5.66 -7.88
CA LYS A 82 9.06 -6.42 -6.86
C LYS A 82 10.56 -6.21 -7.06
N PRO A 83 11.39 -6.42 -6.02
CA PRO A 83 12.84 -6.26 -6.17
C PRO A 83 13.42 -7.07 -7.31
N GLY A 84 12.92 -8.28 -7.57
CA GLY A 84 13.39 -9.12 -8.66
C GLY A 84 12.76 -8.82 -10.01
N ARG A 85 11.73 -7.98 -10.05
CA ARG A 85 11.02 -7.65 -11.28
C ARG A 85 10.31 -6.30 -11.12
N ARG A 86 11.03 -5.23 -11.39
CA ARG A 86 10.48 -3.88 -11.31
C ARG A 86 9.52 -3.61 -12.46
N VAL A 87 8.43 -2.90 -12.18
CA VAL A 87 7.40 -2.57 -13.16
C VAL A 87 7.24 -1.05 -13.20
N TYR A 88 7.65 -0.45 -14.31
CA TYR A 88 7.51 0.98 -14.56
C TYR A 88 6.55 1.21 -15.70
N MET A 89 5.66 2.18 -15.56
CA MET A 89 4.68 2.50 -16.59
C MET A 89 4.56 4.00 -16.79
N GLY A 90 4.40 4.40 -18.05
CA GLY A 90 4.05 5.77 -18.39
C GLY A 90 2.62 6.08 -17.97
N VAL A 91 2.28 7.35 -17.85
CA VAL A 91 0.98 7.79 -17.37
C VAL A 91 -0.19 7.17 -18.15
N LYS A 92 -0.02 6.97 -19.45
CA LYS A 92 -1.09 6.39 -20.30
C LYS A 92 -1.22 4.89 -20.16
N GLU A 93 -0.20 4.23 -19.60
CA GLU A 93 -0.15 2.78 -19.49
C GLU A 93 -0.62 2.26 -18.15
N ILE A 94 -0.74 3.14 -17.14
CA ILE A 94 -1.17 2.72 -15.80
C ILE A 94 -2.60 2.21 -15.88
N PRO A 95 -2.84 0.91 -15.54
CA PRO A 95 -4.18 0.34 -15.68
C PRO A 95 -5.12 0.84 -14.59
N SER A 96 -6.40 0.91 -14.93
CA SER A 96 -7.44 1.07 -13.92
C SER A 96 -7.72 -0.27 -13.27
N VAL A 97 -7.93 -0.28 -11.96
CA VAL A 97 -8.25 -1.48 -11.20
C VAL A 97 -9.77 -1.58 -11.09
N ARG A 98 -10.34 -2.69 -11.55
CA ARG A 98 -11.78 -2.93 -11.47
C ARG A 98 -12.61 -1.75 -12.03
N ASN A 99 -12.22 -1.24 -13.21
CA ASN A 99 -12.89 -0.11 -13.88
C ASN A 99 -12.98 1.14 -13.01
N GLY A 100 -11.94 1.40 -12.21
CA GLY A 100 -11.87 2.59 -11.37
C GLY A 100 -12.42 2.40 -9.96
N LEU A 101 -12.94 1.23 -9.62
CA LEU A 101 -13.40 0.94 -8.27
C LEU A 101 -12.24 0.66 -7.32
N GLY A 102 -11.13 0.17 -7.83
CA GLY A 102 -9.91 -0.03 -7.07
C GLY A 102 -8.87 1.02 -7.40
N VAL A 103 -7.67 0.86 -6.85
CA VAL A 103 -6.58 1.83 -6.95
C VAL A 103 -5.27 1.13 -7.25
N SER A 104 -4.47 1.69 -8.18
CA SER A 104 -3.06 1.37 -8.30
C SER A 104 -2.28 2.41 -7.51
N ILE A 105 -1.30 1.99 -6.72
CA ILE A 105 -0.43 2.90 -5.98
C ILE A 105 0.89 2.99 -6.72
N VAL A 106 1.26 4.20 -7.12
CA VAL A 106 2.38 4.46 -8.02
C VAL A 106 3.39 5.37 -7.34
N SER A 107 4.67 5.00 -7.44
CA SER A 107 5.77 5.84 -6.99
C SER A 107 6.23 6.69 -8.18
N THR A 108 6.00 8.00 -8.11
CA THR A 108 6.29 8.94 -9.18
C THR A 108 7.36 9.93 -8.74
N PRO A 109 7.94 10.69 -9.69
CA PRO A 109 8.87 11.77 -9.30
C PRO A 109 8.24 12.82 -8.39
N LYS A 110 6.91 12.90 -8.35
CA LYS A 110 6.19 13.84 -7.47
C LYS A 110 5.69 13.20 -6.19
N GLY A 111 6.04 11.95 -5.95
CA GLY A 111 5.68 11.23 -4.73
C GLY A 111 4.89 9.97 -5.00
N VAL A 112 4.55 9.25 -3.93
CA VAL A 112 3.71 8.06 -4.00
C VAL A 112 2.24 8.51 -4.01
N MET A 113 1.48 8.03 -4.99
CA MET A 113 0.11 8.50 -5.18
C MET A 113 -0.74 7.42 -5.85
N SER A 114 -2.06 7.65 -5.87
CA SER A 114 -2.97 6.78 -6.59
C SER A 114 -2.83 6.97 -8.10
N ASP A 115 -3.33 6.00 -8.87
CA ASP A 115 -3.34 6.10 -10.32
C ASP A 115 -4.14 7.33 -10.79
N ALA A 116 -5.26 7.64 -10.15
CA ALA A 116 -6.05 8.81 -10.48
C ALA A 116 -5.26 10.11 -10.27
N ALA A 117 -4.53 10.21 -9.14
CA ALA A 117 -3.70 11.36 -8.86
C ALA A 117 -2.54 11.47 -9.86
N ALA A 118 -1.93 10.34 -10.23
CA ALA A 118 -0.84 10.31 -11.21
C ALA A 118 -1.34 10.79 -12.58
N ARG A 119 -2.54 10.38 -13.00
CA ARG A 119 -3.13 10.84 -14.25
C ARG A 119 -3.41 12.34 -14.21
N SER A 120 -3.95 12.84 -13.11
CA SER A 120 -4.19 14.27 -12.94
C SER A 120 -2.89 15.09 -12.99
N ALA A 121 -1.81 14.56 -12.44
CA ALA A 121 -0.51 15.19 -12.44
C ALA A 121 0.28 14.92 -13.73
N ASN A 122 -0.24 14.07 -14.62
CA ASN A 122 0.40 13.68 -15.87
C ASN A 122 1.79 13.08 -15.66
N VAL A 123 1.92 12.18 -14.68
CA VAL A 123 3.19 11.51 -14.37
C VAL A 123 2.99 10.01 -14.32
N GLY A 124 4.02 9.27 -14.78
CA GLY A 124 4.10 7.82 -14.61
C GLY A 124 5.12 7.49 -13.56
N GLY A 125 5.36 6.21 -13.36
CA GLY A 125 6.35 5.76 -12.39
C GLY A 125 6.30 4.26 -12.15
N GLU A 126 6.79 3.85 -10.99
CA GLU A 126 6.80 2.47 -10.57
C GLU A 126 5.44 2.09 -9.98
N VAL A 127 4.79 1.10 -10.57
CA VAL A 127 3.50 0.61 -10.06
C VAL A 127 3.79 -0.35 -8.91
N LEU A 128 3.60 0.12 -7.68
CA LEU A 128 3.98 -0.62 -6.48
C LEU A 128 3.02 -1.76 -6.17
N CYS A 129 1.74 -1.46 -6.15
CA CYS A 129 0.71 -2.44 -5.80
C CYS A 129 -0.66 -1.99 -6.29
N THR A 130 -1.61 -2.91 -6.23
CA THR A 130 -3.02 -2.60 -6.53
C THR A 130 -3.86 -3.00 -5.34
N VAL A 131 -4.95 -2.28 -5.13
CA VAL A 131 -5.89 -2.52 -4.03
C VAL A 131 -7.32 -2.39 -4.52
N PHE A 132 -8.15 -3.28 -3.99
CA PHE A 132 -9.59 -3.24 -4.29
C PHE A 132 -10.40 -3.67 -3.08
#